data_389fae0b7189e00402d7fe1c75447520
#
_entry.id   389fae0b7189e00402d7fe1c75447520
#
_cell.length_a   1.000
_cell.length_b   1.000
_cell.length_c   1.000
_cell.angle_alpha   90.00
_cell.angle_beta   90.00
_cell.angle_gamma   90.00
#
_symmetry.space_group_name_H-M   'P 1'
#
loop_
_entity.id
_entity.type
_entity.pdbx_description
1 polymer ?
#
loop_
_entity_poly.entity_id
_entity_poly.type
_entity_poly.pdbx_seq_one_letter_code
_entity_poly.pdbx_strand_id
1 'polypeptide(L)'
;MKKLLLMLCFVAGITSLSKAQGGGQRRSPEEQAKNLQTQLKLSDDQTAKITTIMQMQSTKMDSVRTASNGDRQAMMQGMMPIRQAMSAKVKAVLTADQATTYDKMQAEQMNRMRQGGGGMNGGGTPPPQK
;
A
#
# COMPACT_ATOMS: atom_id res chain seq x y z
N MET A 1 7.66 -34.51 23.24
CA MET A 1 6.34 -34.87 22.89
C MET A 1 5.93 -34.33 21.54
N LYS A 2 5.39 -35.11 20.81
CA LYS A 2 4.95 -35.15 19.45
C LYS A 2 3.92 -34.08 19.11
N LYS A 3 4.18 -33.31 18.07
CA LYS A 3 3.14 -32.78 17.16
C LYS A 3 3.84 -32.08 16.01
N LEU A 4 4.20 -32.81 15.03
CA LEU A 4 3.38 -33.23 13.90
C LEU A 4 2.56 -32.04 13.34
N LEU A 5 3.15 -31.39 12.31
CA LEU A 5 2.96 -31.81 10.94
C LEU A 5 1.47 -31.90 10.58
N LEU A 6 0.98 -30.82 10.05
CA LEU A 6 -0.05 -30.89 9.05
C LEU A 6 0.31 -29.90 7.92
N MET A 7 1.18 -30.41 7.06
CA MET A 7 1.22 -30.01 5.67
C MET A 7 -0.15 -30.30 5.09
N LEU A 8 -0.88 -29.30 4.71
CA LEU A 8 -1.93 -29.46 3.73
C LEU A 8 -1.65 -28.56 2.57
N CYS A 9 -1.03 -29.14 1.57
CA CYS A 9 -0.96 -28.61 0.22
C CYS A 9 -2.38 -28.36 -0.30
N PHE A 10 -2.77 -27.12 -0.42
CA PHE A 10 -3.92 -26.77 -1.23
C PHE A 10 -3.41 -26.03 -2.48
N VAL A 11 -3.09 -26.83 -3.46
CA VAL A 11 -2.97 -26.37 -4.85
C VAL A 11 -4.40 -26.22 -5.36
N ALA A 12 -4.89 -25.02 -5.40
CA ALA A 12 -6.13 -24.72 -6.10
C ALA A 12 -5.89 -23.60 -7.09
N GLY A 13 -6.12 -23.92 -8.32
CA GLY A 13 -5.95 -23.23 -9.56
C GLY A 13 -6.25 -21.72 -9.55
N ILE A 14 -5.28 -21.00 -10.02
CA ILE A 14 -5.40 -19.59 -10.30
C ILE A 14 -5.88 -19.48 -11.74
N THR A 15 -7.16 -19.23 -11.91
CA THR A 15 -7.67 -18.71 -13.18
C THR A 15 -7.31 -17.24 -13.25
N SER A 16 -6.33 -16.95 -14.04
CA SER A 16 -5.90 -15.59 -14.39
C SER A 16 -6.98 -14.91 -15.24
N LEU A 17 -7.78 -14.07 -14.63
CA LEU A 17 -8.50 -13.06 -15.38
C LEU A 17 -7.62 -11.80 -15.45
N SER A 18 -6.82 -11.75 -16.49
CA SER A 18 -6.12 -10.55 -16.92
C SER A 18 -7.15 -9.53 -17.41
N LYS A 19 -7.56 -8.60 -16.58
CA LYS A 19 -8.12 -7.35 -17.06
C LYS A 19 -7.01 -6.32 -17.10
N ALA A 20 -6.41 -6.23 -18.29
CA ALA A 20 -5.62 -5.09 -18.66
C ALA A 20 -6.55 -3.87 -18.75
N GLN A 21 -6.40 -2.93 -17.83
CA GLN A 21 -6.97 -1.61 -17.99
C GLN A 21 -5.93 -0.58 -17.57
N GLY A 22 -5.47 0.14 -18.57
CA GLY A 22 -4.45 1.15 -18.48
C GLY A 22 -4.90 2.32 -17.59
N GLY A 23 -3.97 2.78 -16.82
CA GLY A 23 -4.06 3.91 -15.92
C GLY A 23 -3.29 3.58 -14.64
N GLY A 24 -2.10 4.18 -14.46
CA GLY A 24 -1.18 4.07 -13.34
C GLY A 24 -1.41 2.85 -12.43
N GLN A 25 -0.60 1.83 -12.58
CA GLN A 25 -0.77 0.52 -11.92
C GLN A 25 -0.87 0.67 -10.39
N ARG A 26 -2.09 0.87 -9.92
CA ARG A 26 -2.37 0.69 -8.49
C ARG A 26 -2.42 -0.81 -8.25
N ARG A 27 -1.48 -1.26 -7.46
CA ARG A 27 -1.48 -2.63 -6.98
C ARG A 27 -2.82 -2.89 -6.28
N SER A 28 -3.42 -4.02 -6.58
CA SER A 28 -4.65 -4.42 -5.89
C SER A 28 -4.40 -4.57 -4.38
N PRO A 29 -5.42 -4.44 -3.54
CA PRO A 29 -5.27 -4.68 -2.10
C PRO A 29 -4.65 -6.05 -1.79
N GLU A 30 -4.99 -7.07 -2.56
CA GLU A 30 -4.46 -8.43 -2.43
C GLU A 30 -2.97 -8.49 -2.75
N GLU A 31 -2.54 -7.83 -3.83
CA GLU A 31 -1.11 -7.76 -4.19
C GLU A 31 -0.31 -7.00 -3.15
N GLN A 32 -0.87 -5.95 -2.59
CA GLN A 32 -0.23 -5.19 -1.52
C GLN A 32 -0.08 -6.04 -0.26
N ALA A 33 -1.12 -6.78 0.13
CA ALA A 33 -1.09 -7.67 1.27
C ALA A 33 -0.07 -8.82 1.09
N LYS A 34 0.01 -9.41 -0.10
CA LYS A 34 1.02 -10.43 -0.43
C LYS A 34 2.44 -9.89 -0.37
N ASN A 35 2.67 -8.68 -0.85
CA ASN A 35 3.97 -8.04 -0.73
C ASN A 35 4.36 -7.82 0.73
N LEU A 36 3.43 -7.38 1.57
CA LEU A 36 3.66 -7.25 3.01
C LEU A 36 3.89 -8.61 3.67
N GLN A 37 3.15 -9.64 3.27
CA GLN A 37 3.34 -11.00 3.75
C GLN A 37 4.79 -11.46 3.54
N THR A 38 5.33 -11.25 2.35
CA THR A 38 6.72 -11.62 2.03
C THR A 38 7.73 -10.80 2.82
N GLN A 39 7.53 -9.49 2.92
CA GLN A 39 8.50 -8.58 3.54
C GLN A 39 8.50 -8.67 5.07
N LEU A 40 7.34 -8.88 5.67
CA LEU A 40 7.15 -8.93 7.12
C LEU A 40 7.02 -10.37 7.65
N LYS A 41 7.06 -11.37 6.77
CA LYS A 41 6.83 -12.79 7.12
C LYS A 41 5.52 -12.99 7.89
N LEU A 42 4.44 -12.45 7.34
CA LEU A 42 3.12 -12.53 7.96
C LEU A 42 2.56 -13.95 7.90
N SER A 43 1.78 -14.32 8.91
CA SER A 43 0.95 -15.52 8.84
C SER A 43 -0.21 -15.34 7.85
N ASP A 44 -0.86 -16.42 7.47
CA ASP A 44 -2.02 -16.37 6.58
C ASP A 44 -3.17 -15.60 7.22
N ASP A 45 -3.40 -15.75 8.53
CA ASP A 45 -4.40 -15.00 9.29
C ASP A 45 -4.10 -13.51 9.31
N GLN A 46 -2.85 -13.12 9.54
CA GLN A 46 -2.43 -11.71 9.47
C GLN A 46 -2.64 -11.15 8.07
N THR A 47 -2.27 -11.90 7.05
CA THR A 47 -2.44 -11.49 5.65
C THR A 47 -3.89 -11.28 5.29
N ALA A 48 -4.80 -12.17 5.70
CA ALA A 48 -6.23 -12.05 5.47
C ALA A 48 -6.81 -10.79 6.13
N LYS A 49 -6.44 -10.51 7.38
CA LYS A 49 -6.86 -9.29 8.09
C LYS A 49 -6.34 -8.02 7.42
N ILE A 50 -5.08 -8.02 7.00
CA ILE A 50 -4.48 -6.89 6.29
C ILE A 50 -5.14 -6.67 4.94
N THR A 51 -5.45 -7.72 4.20
CA THR A 51 -6.20 -7.62 2.94
C THR A 51 -7.54 -6.91 3.14
N THR A 52 -8.29 -7.31 4.16
CA THR A 52 -9.56 -6.66 4.51
C THR A 52 -9.39 -5.18 4.86
N ILE A 53 -8.35 -4.85 5.64
CA ILE A 53 -8.02 -3.45 5.99
C ILE A 53 -7.72 -2.63 4.73
N MET A 54 -6.95 -3.20 3.81
CA MET A 54 -6.59 -2.53 2.55
C MET A 54 -7.78 -2.35 1.60
N GLN A 55 -8.69 -3.32 1.54
CA GLN A 55 -9.94 -3.20 0.78
C GLN A 55 -10.81 -2.06 1.31
N MET A 56 -11.00 -2.00 2.63
CA MET A 56 -11.74 -0.89 3.25
C MET A 56 -11.07 0.47 3.00
N GLN A 57 -9.74 0.52 3.01
CA GLN A 57 -9.00 1.73 2.68
C GLN A 57 -9.24 2.15 1.24
N SER A 58 -9.14 1.21 0.29
CA SER A 58 -9.37 1.48 -1.13
C SER A 58 -10.74 2.12 -1.35
N THR A 59 -11.79 1.55 -0.77
CA THR A 59 -13.15 2.09 -0.84
C THR A 59 -13.24 3.52 -0.29
N LYS A 60 -12.61 3.78 0.86
CA LYS A 60 -12.59 5.13 1.45
C LYS A 60 -11.81 6.13 0.59
N MET A 61 -10.69 5.70 0.03
CA MET A 61 -9.91 6.55 -0.87
C MET A 61 -10.67 6.89 -2.16
N ASP A 62 -11.42 5.96 -2.70
CA ASP A 62 -12.26 6.19 -3.86
C ASP A 62 -13.38 7.17 -3.55
N SER A 63 -14.01 7.07 -2.36
CA SER A 63 -15.00 8.04 -1.88
C SER A 63 -14.42 9.44 -1.76
N VAL A 64 -13.23 9.59 -1.17
CA VAL A 64 -12.54 10.90 -1.06
C VAL A 64 -12.23 11.46 -2.44
N ARG A 65 -11.77 10.62 -3.37
CA ARG A 65 -11.49 11.05 -4.74
C ARG A 65 -12.74 11.58 -5.44
N THR A 66 -13.84 10.85 -5.32
CA THR A 66 -15.12 11.27 -5.90
C THR A 66 -15.62 12.58 -5.26
N ALA A 67 -15.54 12.68 -3.93
CA ALA A 67 -15.94 13.89 -3.19
C ALA A 67 -15.06 15.10 -3.49
N SER A 68 -13.77 14.90 -3.77
CA SER A 68 -12.82 15.98 -4.07
C SER A 68 -13.04 16.62 -5.45
N ASN A 69 -13.79 15.97 -6.33
CA ASN A 69 -14.16 16.48 -7.66
C ASN A 69 -12.98 17.12 -8.44
N GLY A 70 -11.79 16.54 -8.33
CA GLY A 70 -10.57 17.02 -8.96
C GLY A 70 -9.75 18.02 -8.13
N ASP A 71 -10.25 18.48 -6.99
CA ASP A 71 -9.48 19.33 -6.08
C ASP A 71 -8.38 18.50 -5.40
N ARG A 72 -7.14 18.79 -5.79
CA ARG A 72 -5.96 18.07 -5.30
C ARG A 72 -5.70 18.30 -3.81
N GLN A 73 -5.98 19.50 -3.33
CA GLN A 73 -5.76 19.85 -1.93
C GLN A 73 -6.80 19.18 -1.03
N ALA A 74 -8.07 19.22 -1.40
CA ALA A 74 -9.15 18.53 -0.70
C ALA A 74 -8.90 17.02 -0.68
N MET A 75 -8.44 16.45 -1.79
CA MET A 75 -8.08 15.03 -1.89
C MET A 75 -6.94 14.66 -0.93
N MET A 76 -5.86 15.46 -0.88
CA MET A 76 -4.75 15.20 0.03
C MET A 76 -5.18 15.28 1.50
N GLN A 77 -5.96 16.28 1.87
CA GLN A 77 -6.49 16.42 3.23
C GLN A 77 -7.39 15.25 3.63
N GLY A 78 -8.25 14.79 2.72
CA GLY A 78 -9.12 13.64 2.97
C GLY A 78 -8.37 12.30 3.05
N MET A 79 -7.25 12.16 2.33
CA MET A 79 -6.44 10.93 2.34
C MET A 79 -5.58 10.76 3.60
N MET A 80 -5.16 11.83 4.23
CA MET A 80 -4.27 11.78 5.40
C MET A 80 -4.86 10.96 6.56
N PRO A 81 -6.09 11.25 7.05
CA PRO A 81 -6.66 10.47 8.14
C PRO A 81 -6.91 9.00 7.76
N ILE A 82 -7.22 8.73 6.50
CA ILE A 82 -7.41 7.35 6.01
C ILE A 82 -6.10 6.56 6.11
N ARG A 83 -4.99 7.16 5.70
CA ARG A 83 -3.66 6.53 5.80
C ARG A 83 -3.25 6.28 7.24
N GLN A 84 -3.47 7.25 8.12
CA GLN A 84 -3.17 7.09 9.55
C GLN A 84 -4.00 5.99 10.19
N ALA A 85 -5.30 5.98 9.93
CA ALA A 85 -6.19 4.93 10.43
C ALA A 85 -5.82 3.55 9.90
N MET A 86 -5.42 3.44 8.62
CA MET A 86 -4.94 2.19 8.05
C MET A 86 -3.66 1.71 8.73
N SER A 87 -2.67 2.59 8.85
CA SER A 87 -1.40 2.25 9.51
C SER A 87 -1.62 1.74 10.93
N ALA A 88 -2.48 2.40 11.72
CA ALA A 88 -2.84 1.96 13.06
C ALA A 88 -3.49 0.57 13.07
N LYS A 89 -4.42 0.31 12.16
CA LYS A 89 -5.09 -1.00 12.04
C LYS A 89 -4.14 -2.11 11.60
N VAL A 90 -3.25 -1.82 10.64
CA VAL A 90 -2.23 -2.79 10.21
C VAL A 90 -1.30 -3.12 11.37
N LYS A 91 -0.80 -2.11 12.09
CA LYS A 91 0.06 -2.32 13.26
C LYS A 91 -0.60 -3.14 14.36
N ALA A 92 -1.91 -2.99 14.57
CA ALA A 92 -2.65 -3.77 15.56
C ALA A 92 -2.69 -5.28 15.23
N VAL A 93 -2.49 -5.64 13.97
CA VAL A 93 -2.42 -7.04 13.50
C VAL A 93 -0.98 -7.59 13.55
N LEU A 94 0.02 -6.72 13.57
CA LEU A 94 1.44 -7.06 13.52
C LEU A 94 2.00 -7.35 14.93
N THR A 95 3.04 -8.18 14.98
CA THR A 95 3.89 -8.28 16.17
C THR A 95 4.74 -7.02 16.31
N ALA A 96 5.37 -6.81 17.48
CA ALA A 96 6.23 -5.66 17.72
C ALA A 96 7.37 -5.53 16.69
N ASP A 97 8.03 -6.63 16.36
CA ASP A 97 9.12 -6.66 15.37
C ASP A 97 8.61 -6.36 13.95
N GLN A 98 7.48 -6.95 13.57
CA GLN A 98 6.84 -6.68 12.29
C GLN A 98 6.39 -5.22 12.17
N ALA A 99 5.84 -4.64 13.25
CA ALA A 99 5.44 -3.24 13.28
C ALA A 99 6.63 -2.29 13.11
N THR A 100 7.77 -2.59 13.74
CA THR A 100 9.00 -1.81 13.58
C THR A 100 9.51 -1.86 12.13
N THR A 101 9.49 -3.03 11.51
CA THR A 101 9.89 -3.19 10.10
C THR A 101 8.91 -2.46 9.17
N TYR A 102 7.62 -2.53 9.46
CA TYR A 102 6.59 -1.83 8.70
C TYR A 102 6.78 -0.30 8.75
N ASP A 103 7.09 0.26 9.92
CA ASP A 103 7.37 1.69 10.07
C ASP A 103 8.59 2.13 9.26
N LYS A 104 9.66 1.34 9.25
CA LYS A 104 10.83 1.60 8.41
C LYS A 104 10.49 1.61 6.93
N MET A 105 9.72 0.64 6.47
CA MET A 105 9.26 0.57 5.07
C MET A 105 8.41 1.78 4.68
N GLN A 106 7.52 2.23 5.56
CA GLN A 106 6.71 3.42 5.35
C GLN A 106 7.57 4.69 5.26
N ALA A 107 8.53 4.84 6.13
CA ALA A 107 9.46 5.96 6.13
C ALA A 107 10.31 6.01 4.83
N GLU A 108 10.82 4.86 4.39
CA GLU A 108 11.56 4.75 3.12
C GLU A 108 10.67 5.10 1.92
N GLN A 109 9.43 4.63 1.90
CA GLN A 109 8.49 4.94 0.83
C GLN A 109 8.18 6.44 0.78
N MET A 110 7.98 7.08 1.93
CA MET A 110 7.81 8.54 2.01
C MET A 110 9.04 9.30 1.50
N ASN A 111 10.24 8.86 1.87
CA ASN A 111 11.48 9.47 1.42
C ASN A 111 11.64 9.35 -0.10
N ARG A 112 11.32 8.19 -0.67
CA ARG A 112 11.33 8.00 -2.14
C ARG A 112 10.34 8.93 -2.83
N MET A 113 9.15 9.12 -2.28
CA MET A 113 8.16 10.05 -2.83
C MET A 113 8.65 11.51 -2.80
N ARG A 114 9.32 11.90 -1.70
CA ARG A 114 9.92 13.25 -1.59
C ARG A 114 11.03 13.48 -2.58
N GLN A 115 11.88 12.48 -2.80
CA GLN A 115 12.99 12.57 -3.76
C GLN A 115 12.54 12.43 -5.21
N GLY A 116 11.52 11.61 -5.49
CA GLY A 116 10.95 11.44 -6.83
C GLY A 116 9.98 12.54 -7.25
N GLY A 117 9.38 13.25 -6.30
CA GLY A 117 8.44 14.35 -6.55
C GLY A 117 9.10 15.69 -6.90
N GLY A 118 10.43 15.80 -6.75
CA GLY A 118 11.18 16.99 -7.09
C GLY A 118 11.50 17.17 -8.59
N GLY A 119 11.10 16.23 -9.43
CA GLY A 119 11.44 16.22 -10.85
C GLY A 119 10.48 16.94 -11.80
N MET A 120 9.42 17.58 -11.29
CA MET A 120 8.47 18.32 -12.14
C MET A 120 8.47 19.83 -11.94
N ASN A 121 9.55 20.39 -11.42
CA ASN A 121 9.78 21.81 -11.63
C ASN A 121 10.86 21.93 -12.69
N GLY A 122 10.43 21.94 -13.95
CA GLY A 122 11.26 22.21 -15.09
C GLY A 122 12.01 23.51 -14.87
N GLY A 123 13.27 23.38 -14.48
CA GLY A 123 14.21 24.46 -14.48
C GLY A 123 14.34 24.97 -15.90
N GLY A 124 13.66 26.05 -16.21
CA GLY A 124 14.02 26.90 -17.32
C GLY A 124 15.43 27.43 -17.03
N THR A 125 16.43 26.86 -17.67
CA THR A 125 17.75 27.44 -17.74
C THR A 125 17.62 28.82 -18.40
N PRO A 126 17.99 29.90 -17.72
CA PRO A 126 18.04 31.20 -18.40
C PRO A 126 19.17 31.16 -19.46
N PRO A 127 18.96 31.70 -20.65
CA PRO A 127 19.97 31.74 -21.68
C PRO A 127 21.15 32.59 -21.20
N PRO A 128 22.39 32.26 -21.61
CA PRO A 128 23.56 33.05 -21.27
C PRO A 128 23.47 34.43 -21.94
N GLN A 129 23.46 35.46 -21.14
CA GLN A 129 23.59 36.81 -21.62
C GLN A 129 25.06 37.06 -22.01
N LYS A 130 25.25 37.45 -23.25
CA LYS A 130 26.52 37.96 -23.72
C LYS A 130 26.69 39.40 -23.23
#